data_bf294ac0245c55a5d2820e66f7072ecf
#
_entry.id   bf294ac0245c55a5d2820e66f7072ecf
#
_cell.length_a   1.000
_cell.length_b   1.000
_cell.length_c   1.000
_cell.angle_alpha   90.00
_cell.angle_beta   90.00
_cell.angle_gamma   90.00
#
_symmetry.space_group_name_H-M   'P 1'
#
loop_
_entity.id
_entity.type
_entity.pdbx_description
1 polymer ?
#
loop_
_entity_poly.entity_id
_entity_poly.type
_entity_poly.pdbx_seq_one_letter_code
_entity_poly.pdbx_strand_id
1 'polypeptide(L)'
;MITLYNTLTRQKEVFKPIEPGKVKMYVCGPTVYNYIHIGNARPAINYDVVRRYFEYQGYNVEYVSNFTDVDDKLIKRSQELNQTVPEIAEKYIAAFHEDVGALNVRKATSNPRVMDHMDDIIQFIKDLVDQGYAYESGGDVYFRTRKFEGYGKLSHQSIDDLKVGARIDAGEHKEDALDFTLWKKAKPGEISWDSPFGEGRPGWHIECSVMAFHALGATIDIHAGGSDLQFPHHENEIAQSEAHNHAPFANYWMHNGFINIDNEKMSKSLGNFILVHDIIKEVDPDVLRFFMISVHYRSPINYNLELVESARSGLERIRNSYQLIEERAQIATNIENQQTYIDQIDAILNRFETVMNDDFNTANAITAWYDLAKLANKYVLENTTSTEVIDKFKAVYQIFSDVLGVPLKSKKADELLDEDVEKLIEERNEARKNKDFARADEIRDMLKSQNIILEDTPQGVRFKRG
;
A
#
# COMPACT_ATOMS: atom_id res chain seq x y z
N MET A 1 -9.58 -11.81 -17.92
CA MET A 1 -8.12 -11.86 -18.26
C MET A 1 -7.53 -10.53 -17.86
N ILE A 2 -6.53 -10.55 -16.97
CA ILE A 2 -5.90 -9.34 -16.43
C ILE A 2 -4.91 -8.76 -17.44
N THR A 3 -5.01 -7.48 -17.71
CA THR A 3 -3.99 -6.68 -18.41
C THR A 3 -3.39 -5.69 -17.43
N LEU A 4 -2.11 -5.39 -17.57
CA LEU A 4 -1.43 -4.40 -16.75
C LEU A 4 -0.48 -3.56 -17.59
N TYR A 5 -0.27 -2.31 -17.19
CA TYR A 5 0.71 -1.45 -17.85
C TYR A 5 2.11 -1.81 -17.39
N ASN A 6 2.94 -2.22 -18.32
CA ASN A 6 4.34 -2.55 -18.08
C ASN A 6 5.22 -1.33 -18.37
N THR A 7 5.88 -0.79 -17.35
CA THR A 7 6.77 0.36 -17.51
C THR A 7 7.93 0.06 -18.45
N LEU A 8 8.40 -1.21 -18.48
CA LEU A 8 9.50 -1.63 -19.34
C LEU A 8 9.19 -1.47 -20.83
N THR A 9 7.97 -1.83 -21.23
CA THR A 9 7.52 -1.77 -22.64
C THR A 9 6.69 -0.53 -22.94
N ARG A 10 6.24 0.18 -21.90
CA ARG A 10 5.29 1.31 -21.98
C ARG A 10 3.96 0.95 -22.63
N GLN A 11 3.53 -0.29 -22.48
CA GLN A 11 2.29 -0.81 -23.05
C GLN A 11 1.46 -1.56 -22.01
N LYS A 12 0.15 -1.65 -22.24
CA LYS A 12 -0.69 -2.59 -21.52
C LYS A 12 -0.50 -3.98 -22.13
N GLU A 13 -0.19 -4.95 -21.30
CA GLU A 13 0.08 -6.32 -21.67
C GLU A 13 -0.83 -7.28 -20.92
N VAL A 14 -1.18 -8.38 -21.55
CA VAL A 14 -1.89 -9.46 -20.86
C VAL A 14 -0.93 -10.14 -19.90
N PHE A 15 -1.34 -10.20 -18.64
CA PHE A 15 -0.56 -10.87 -17.59
C PHE A 15 -0.49 -12.38 -17.86
N LYS A 16 0.72 -12.90 -17.87
CA LYS A 16 1.03 -14.34 -17.99
C LYS A 16 2.01 -14.70 -16.88
N PRO A 17 1.59 -15.47 -15.88
CA PRO A 17 2.48 -15.86 -14.79
C PRO A 17 3.57 -16.83 -15.30
N ILE A 18 4.74 -16.80 -14.65
CA ILE A 18 5.84 -17.75 -14.88
C ILE A 18 5.38 -19.17 -14.50
N GLU A 19 4.71 -19.29 -13.34
CA GLU A 19 4.12 -20.54 -12.86
C GLU A 19 2.59 -20.44 -12.91
N PRO A 20 1.88 -21.37 -13.59
CA PRO A 20 0.43 -21.33 -13.64
C PRO A 20 -0.22 -21.24 -12.25
N GLY A 21 -1.12 -20.29 -12.07
CA GLY A 21 -1.85 -20.07 -10.81
C GLY A 21 -1.05 -19.38 -9.69
N LYS A 22 0.21 -19.00 -9.94
CA LYS A 22 1.02 -18.25 -8.97
C LYS A 22 1.43 -16.89 -9.51
N VAL A 23 1.68 -15.95 -8.60
CA VAL A 23 2.25 -14.62 -8.91
C VAL A 23 3.40 -14.36 -7.95
N LYS A 24 4.60 -14.19 -8.47
CA LYS A 24 5.80 -13.77 -7.73
C LYS A 24 5.92 -12.25 -7.84
N MET A 25 5.67 -11.55 -6.74
CA MET A 25 5.62 -10.09 -6.70
C MET A 25 6.59 -9.53 -5.67
N TYR A 26 7.50 -8.68 -6.11
CA TYR A 26 8.41 -7.93 -5.25
C TYR A 26 8.07 -6.45 -5.28
N VAL A 27 7.88 -5.85 -4.11
CA VAL A 27 7.60 -4.42 -3.95
C VAL A 27 8.68 -3.81 -3.08
N CYS A 28 9.44 -2.85 -3.61
CA CYS A 28 10.46 -2.15 -2.84
C CYS A 28 9.86 -1.52 -1.58
N GLY A 29 10.38 -1.93 -0.42
CA GLY A 29 9.96 -1.46 0.88
C GLY A 29 10.70 -0.20 1.34
N PRO A 30 10.33 0.34 2.50
CA PRO A 30 10.92 1.57 3.00
C PRO A 30 12.27 1.36 3.67
N THR A 31 13.07 2.45 3.69
CA THR A 31 14.21 2.59 4.62
C THR A 31 13.65 2.95 6.01
N VAL A 32 13.95 2.11 7.01
CA VAL A 32 13.30 2.16 8.33
C VAL A 32 14.04 3.04 9.33
N TYR A 33 14.24 4.31 8.98
CA TYR A 33 14.93 5.31 9.84
C TYR A 33 13.97 6.27 10.55
N ASN A 34 12.70 6.30 10.16
CA ASN A 34 11.66 7.16 10.72
C ASN A 34 10.27 6.57 10.41
N TYR A 35 9.21 7.15 11.01
CA TYR A 35 7.84 6.90 10.60
C TYR A 35 7.66 7.15 9.10
N ILE A 36 6.82 6.35 8.46
CA ILE A 36 6.52 6.51 7.03
C ILE A 36 5.60 7.72 6.82
N HIS A 37 5.79 8.39 5.69
CA HIS A 37 4.87 9.42 5.22
C HIS A 37 3.82 8.83 4.25
N ILE A 38 2.76 9.57 3.98
CA ILE A 38 1.67 9.13 3.10
C ILE A 38 2.15 8.69 1.70
N GLY A 39 3.26 9.28 1.21
CA GLY A 39 3.90 8.86 -0.05
C GLY A 39 4.46 7.44 -0.02
N ASN A 40 4.94 6.97 1.15
CA ASN A 40 5.39 5.58 1.34
C ASN A 40 4.19 4.63 1.56
N ALA A 41 3.09 5.11 2.13
CA ALA A 41 1.88 4.31 2.31
C ALA A 41 1.18 4.03 0.99
N ARG A 42 1.28 4.93 0.01
CA ARG A 42 0.60 4.78 -1.28
C ARG A 42 0.97 3.51 -2.04
N PRO A 43 2.26 3.18 -2.27
CA PRO A 43 2.62 1.90 -2.87
C PRO A 43 2.13 0.70 -2.04
N ALA A 44 2.23 0.75 -0.71
CA ALA A 44 1.75 -0.33 0.16
C ALA A 44 0.24 -0.58 -0.04
N ILE A 45 -0.58 0.47 -0.12
CA ILE A 45 -2.03 0.36 -0.38
C ILE A 45 -2.31 -0.13 -1.81
N ASN A 46 -1.69 0.48 -2.81
CA ASN A 46 -1.98 0.16 -4.21
C ASN A 46 -1.62 -1.29 -4.55
N TYR A 47 -0.45 -1.76 -4.11
CA TYR A 47 -0.01 -3.12 -4.40
C TYR A 47 -0.67 -4.17 -3.50
N ASP A 48 -1.20 -3.77 -2.33
CA ASP A 48 -2.13 -4.60 -1.56
C ASP A 48 -3.44 -4.84 -2.33
N VAL A 49 -3.99 -3.82 -3.01
CA VAL A 49 -5.16 -3.99 -3.89
C VAL A 49 -4.84 -4.89 -5.09
N VAL A 50 -3.69 -4.71 -5.72
CA VAL A 50 -3.23 -5.57 -6.83
C VAL A 50 -3.15 -7.03 -6.36
N ARG A 51 -2.52 -7.28 -5.20
CA ARG A 51 -2.44 -8.61 -4.57
C ARG A 51 -3.83 -9.19 -4.32
N ARG A 52 -4.72 -8.43 -3.66
CA ARG A 52 -6.09 -8.86 -3.34
C ARG A 52 -6.88 -9.22 -4.59
N TYR A 53 -6.70 -8.46 -5.66
CA TYR A 53 -7.40 -8.74 -6.91
C TYR A 53 -6.87 -10.00 -7.60
N PHE A 54 -5.54 -10.23 -7.62
CA PHE A 54 -4.98 -11.50 -8.10
C PHE A 54 -5.50 -12.69 -7.27
N GLU A 55 -5.54 -12.57 -5.95
CA GLU A 55 -6.08 -13.61 -5.06
C GLU A 55 -7.58 -13.85 -5.32
N TYR A 56 -8.37 -12.79 -5.54
CA TYR A 56 -9.77 -12.88 -5.93
C TYR A 56 -9.96 -13.62 -7.27
N GLN A 57 -9.04 -13.43 -8.21
CA GLN A 57 -9.00 -14.15 -9.51
C GLN A 57 -8.43 -15.58 -9.40
N GLY A 58 -8.15 -16.07 -8.19
CA GLY A 58 -7.73 -17.44 -7.92
C GLY A 58 -6.22 -17.68 -7.99
N TYR A 59 -5.39 -16.65 -8.06
CA TYR A 59 -3.94 -16.79 -7.99
C TYR A 59 -3.44 -16.91 -6.55
N ASN A 60 -2.40 -17.71 -6.35
CA ASN A 60 -1.60 -17.69 -5.13
C ASN A 60 -0.49 -16.63 -5.29
N VAL A 61 -0.56 -15.54 -4.52
CA VAL A 61 0.38 -14.43 -4.63
C VAL A 61 1.46 -14.53 -3.57
N GLU A 62 2.71 -14.72 -4.00
CA GLU A 62 3.88 -14.59 -3.15
C GLU A 62 4.34 -13.13 -3.19
N TYR A 63 3.90 -12.37 -2.17
CA TYR A 63 4.13 -10.93 -2.05
C TYR A 63 5.30 -10.68 -1.11
N VAL A 64 6.41 -10.18 -1.64
CA VAL A 64 7.63 -9.87 -0.89
C VAL A 64 7.85 -8.36 -0.87
N SER A 65 8.11 -7.81 0.31
CA SER A 65 8.48 -6.41 0.47
C SER A 65 9.57 -6.29 1.53
N ASN A 66 10.72 -5.75 1.17
CA ASN A 66 11.89 -5.69 2.04
C ASN A 66 11.81 -4.54 3.05
N PHE A 67 12.70 -4.60 4.05
CA PHE A 67 13.11 -3.44 4.83
C PHE A 67 14.59 -3.14 4.58
N THR A 68 14.89 -1.88 4.22
CA THR A 68 16.25 -1.37 4.24
C THR A 68 16.56 -0.92 5.67
N ASP A 69 17.23 -1.80 6.41
CA ASP A 69 17.54 -1.64 7.84
C ASP A 69 18.99 -1.21 8.09
N VAL A 70 19.77 -0.96 7.04
CA VAL A 70 21.08 -0.31 7.08
C VAL A 70 21.26 0.63 5.89
N ASP A 71 21.49 1.90 6.15
CA ASP A 71 21.80 2.93 5.15
C ASP A 71 22.35 4.19 5.80
N ASP A 72 22.76 5.18 5.00
CA ASP A 72 23.30 6.47 5.50
C ASP A 72 22.30 7.21 6.42
N LYS A 73 20.97 7.10 6.16
CA LYS A 73 19.94 7.76 6.97
C LYS A 73 19.79 7.11 8.34
N LEU A 74 19.85 5.76 8.39
CA LEU A 74 19.82 5.02 9.66
C LEU A 74 21.06 5.32 10.49
N ILE A 75 22.25 5.33 9.88
CA ILE A 75 23.51 5.66 10.56
C ILE A 75 23.45 7.08 11.15
N LYS A 76 23.02 8.06 10.36
CA LYS A 76 22.82 9.42 10.85
C LYS A 76 21.81 9.47 12.01
N ARG A 77 20.68 8.77 11.87
CA ARG A 77 19.62 8.74 12.88
C ARG A 77 20.08 8.09 14.18
N SER A 78 20.90 7.04 14.09
CA SER A 78 21.49 6.37 15.26
C SER A 78 22.39 7.31 16.07
N GLN A 79 23.19 8.12 15.38
CA GLN A 79 24.04 9.14 15.99
C GLN A 79 23.21 10.25 16.66
N GLU A 80 22.16 10.74 15.98
CA GLU A 80 21.28 11.78 16.52
C GLU A 80 20.56 11.34 17.80
N LEU A 81 20.13 10.06 17.87
CA LEU A 81 19.36 9.52 18.98
C LEU A 81 20.22 8.78 20.02
N ASN A 82 21.53 8.65 19.78
CA ASN A 82 22.44 7.84 20.59
C ASN A 82 21.90 6.41 20.82
N GLN A 83 21.41 5.80 19.75
CA GLN A 83 20.91 4.43 19.68
C GLN A 83 21.66 3.68 18.60
N THR A 84 21.67 2.33 18.65
CA THR A 84 22.28 1.52 17.60
C THR A 84 21.39 1.46 16.35
N VAL A 85 21.99 1.19 15.19
CA VAL A 85 21.24 1.04 13.92
C VAL A 85 20.18 -0.06 14.03
N PRO A 86 20.46 -1.26 14.59
CA PRO A 86 19.42 -2.27 14.80
C PRO A 86 18.25 -1.81 15.68
N GLU A 87 18.50 -1.08 16.78
CA GLU A 87 17.44 -0.57 17.65
C GLU A 87 16.52 0.42 16.91
N ILE A 88 17.09 1.30 16.07
CA ILE A 88 16.35 2.22 15.22
C ILE A 88 15.48 1.43 14.22
N ALA A 89 16.09 0.45 13.54
CA ALA A 89 15.40 -0.37 12.55
C ALA A 89 14.21 -1.12 13.17
N GLU A 90 14.40 -1.82 14.29
CA GLU A 90 13.32 -2.53 14.99
C GLU A 90 12.16 -1.61 15.37
N LYS A 91 12.47 -0.44 15.91
CA LYS A 91 11.46 0.55 16.29
C LYS A 91 10.59 0.95 15.10
N TYR A 92 11.21 1.28 13.96
CA TYR A 92 10.46 1.79 12.82
C TYR A 92 9.86 0.70 11.93
N ILE A 93 10.37 -0.55 11.99
CA ILE A 93 9.69 -1.72 11.42
C ILE A 93 8.37 -1.98 12.17
N ALA A 94 8.40 -1.94 13.52
CA ALA A 94 7.19 -2.09 14.32
C ALA A 94 6.16 -0.98 13.99
N ALA A 95 6.62 0.28 13.95
CA ALA A 95 5.77 1.41 13.59
C ALA A 95 5.20 1.30 12.15
N PHE A 96 6.00 0.81 11.19
CA PHE A 96 5.53 0.55 9.83
C PHE A 96 4.36 -0.45 9.82
N HIS A 97 4.51 -1.56 10.53
CA HIS A 97 3.43 -2.57 10.60
C HIS A 97 2.16 -2.04 11.27
N GLU A 98 2.30 -1.21 12.30
CA GLU A 98 1.16 -0.52 12.92
C GLU A 98 0.46 0.42 11.93
N ASP A 99 1.22 1.30 11.30
CA ASP A 99 0.71 2.32 10.39
C ASP A 99 -0.01 1.71 9.17
N VAL A 100 0.64 0.74 8.48
CA VAL A 100 0.03 0.10 7.31
C VAL A 100 -1.10 -0.87 7.71
N GLY A 101 -1.01 -1.48 8.89
CA GLY A 101 -2.06 -2.32 9.45
C GLY A 101 -3.34 -1.52 9.75
N ALA A 102 -3.20 -0.28 10.27
CA ALA A 102 -4.31 0.63 10.45
C ALA A 102 -5.01 0.96 9.12
N LEU A 103 -4.23 1.08 8.03
CA LEU A 103 -4.72 1.27 6.66
C LEU A 103 -5.23 -0.02 5.99
N ASN A 104 -5.43 -1.09 6.76
CA ASN A 104 -5.90 -2.40 6.29
C ASN A 104 -5.03 -3.03 5.18
N VAL A 105 -3.74 -2.72 5.15
CA VAL A 105 -2.77 -3.40 4.28
C VAL A 105 -2.44 -4.77 4.88
N ARG A 106 -2.52 -5.82 4.07
CA ARG A 106 -2.19 -7.18 4.50
C ARG A 106 -0.68 -7.33 4.69
N LYS A 107 -0.29 -8.11 5.67
CA LYS A 107 1.14 -8.47 5.84
C LYS A 107 1.68 -9.12 4.58
N ALA A 108 2.90 -8.78 4.20
CA ALA A 108 3.60 -9.45 3.12
C ALA A 108 3.79 -10.95 3.43
N THR A 109 3.99 -11.76 2.41
CA THR A 109 4.38 -13.18 2.57
C THR A 109 5.71 -13.25 3.29
N SER A 110 6.65 -12.36 2.94
CA SER A 110 7.91 -12.16 3.68
C SER A 110 8.38 -10.71 3.59
N ASN A 111 9.11 -10.29 4.63
CA ASN A 111 9.76 -9.00 4.70
C ASN A 111 11.27 -9.23 4.92
N PRO A 112 12.06 -9.55 3.89
CA PRO A 112 13.50 -9.71 4.03
C PRO A 112 14.17 -8.41 4.48
N ARG A 113 15.22 -8.51 5.28
CA ARG A 113 16.00 -7.39 5.79
C ARG A 113 17.42 -7.45 5.22
N VAL A 114 18.01 -6.30 4.98
CA VAL A 114 19.36 -6.22 4.41
C VAL A 114 20.39 -6.89 5.32
N MET A 115 20.31 -6.64 6.64
CA MET A 115 21.25 -7.21 7.60
C MET A 115 21.19 -8.74 7.68
N ASP A 116 20.03 -9.35 7.40
CA ASP A 116 19.88 -10.82 7.39
C ASP A 116 20.46 -11.47 6.12
N HIS A 117 20.74 -10.69 5.07
CA HIS A 117 21.23 -11.17 3.77
C HIS A 117 22.66 -10.70 3.45
N MET A 118 23.44 -10.31 4.46
CA MET A 118 24.73 -9.70 4.21
C MET A 118 25.72 -10.63 3.50
N ASP A 119 25.79 -11.88 3.90
CA ASP A 119 26.66 -12.89 3.26
C ASP A 119 26.25 -13.12 1.80
N ASP A 120 24.97 -13.15 1.53
CA ASP A 120 24.40 -13.33 0.19
C ASP A 120 24.74 -12.11 -0.70
N ILE A 121 24.64 -10.90 -0.14
CA ILE A 121 25.02 -9.67 -0.83
C ILE A 121 26.50 -9.65 -1.17
N ILE A 122 27.36 -10.00 -0.23
CA ILE A 122 28.81 -10.07 -0.45
C ILE A 122 29.15 -11.08 -1.54
N GLN A 123 28.51 -12.26 -1.52
CA GLN A 123 28.72 -13.28 -2.54
C GLN A 123 28.25 -12.81 -3.91
N PHE A 124 27.07 -12.18 -4.00
CA PHE A 124 26.53 -11.65 -5.25
C PHE A 124 27.46 -10.57 -5.88
N ILE A 125 27.98 -9.67 -5.03
CA ILE A 125 28.95 -8.65 -5.47
C ILE A 125 30.23 -9.33 -5.97
N LYS A 126 30.73 -10.34 -5.24
CA LYS A 126 31.90 -11.11 -5.66
C LYS A 126 31.71 -11.75 -7.04
N ASP A 127 30.54 -12.36 -7.26
CA ASP A 127 30.22 -12.97 -8.56
C ASP A 127 30.21 -11.92 -9.68
N LEU A 128 29.71 -10.71 -9.44
CA LEU A 128 29.76 -9.60 -10.39
C LEU A 128 31.20 -9.13 -10.67
N VAL A 129 32.08 -9.13 -9.67
CA VAL A 129 33.49 -8.81 -9.84
C VAL A 129 34.19 -9.90 -10.67
N ASP A 130 33.98 -11.17 -10.33
CA ASP A 130 34.56 -12.32 -11.03
C ASP A 130 34.11 -12.37 -12.51
N GLN A 131 32.88 -11.97 -12.81
CA GLN A 131 32.34 -11.83 -14.17
C GLN A 131 32.78 -10.53 -14.87
N GLY A 132 33.49 -9.65 -14.15
CA GLY A 132 34.01 -8.39 -14.67
C GLY A 132 32.98 -7.28 -14.82
N TYR A 133 31.74 -7.44 -14.31
CA TYR A 133 30.73 -6.38 -14.26
C TYR A 133 30.96 -5.37 -13.13
N ALA A 134 31.81 -5.72 -12.17
CA ALA A 134 32.17 -4.83 -11.07
C ALA A 134 33.69 -4.76 -10.88
N TYR A 135 34.16 -3.77 -10.13
CA TYR A 135 35.56 -3.54 -9.80
C TYR A 135 35.73 -2.87 -8.47
N GLU A 136 36.87 -3.13 -7.84
CA GLU A 136 37.28 -2.49 -6.60
C GLU A 136 38.09 -1.23 -6.90
N SER A 137 37.80 -0.14 -6.20
CA SER A 137 38.60 1.08 -6.26
C SER A 137 38.44 1.93 -5.00
N GLY A 138 39.55 2.32 -4.39
CA GLY A 138 39.55 3.17 -3.18
C GLY A 138 38.98 2.53 -1.91
N GLY A 139 38.72 1.21 -1.95
CA GLY A 139 38.05 0.45 -0.89
C GLY A 139 36.54 0.31 -1.05
N ASP A 140 35.99 0.88 -2.13
CA ASP A 140 34.60 0.68 -2.57
C ASP A 140 34.55 -0.34 -3.72
N VAL A 141 33.39 -0.91 -3.98
CA VAL A 141 33.13 -1.72 -5.18
C VAL A 141 32.07 -1.03 -6.01
N TYR A 142 32.34 -0.89 -7.31
CA TYR A 142 31.45 -0.22 -8.27
C TYR A 142 31.02 -1.16 -9.38
N PHE A 143 29.76 -0.98 -9.84
CA PHE A 143 29.24 -1.65 -11.03
C PHE A 143 29.63 -0.86 -12.28
N ARG A 144 30.13 -1.58 -13.32
CA ARG A 144 30.44 -1.01 -14.63
C ARG A 144 29.18 -0.84 -15.47
N THR A 145 28.54 0.31 -15.35
CA THR A 145 27.25 0.59 -16.01
C THR A 145 27.31 0.39 -17.52
N ARG A 146 28.40 0.83 -18.17
CA ARG A 146 28.54 0.70 -19.64
C ARG A 146 28.79 -0.72 -20.13
N LYS A 147 29.19 -1.64 -19.27
CA LYS A 147 29.35 -3.04 -19.64
C LYS A 147 28.01 -3.77 -19.78
N PHE A 148 26.96 -3.28 -19.14
CA PHE A 148 25.61 -3.83 -19.26
C PHE A 148 24.88 -3.16 -20.44
N GLU A 149 24.79 -3.87 -21.58
CA GLU A 149 24.25 -3.31 -22.83
C GLU A 149 22.79 -2.84 -22.75
N GLY A 150 22.01 -3.39 -21.83
CA GLY A 150 20.60 -3.04 -21.62
C GLY A 150 20.35 -1.87 -20.66
N TYR A 151 21.39 -1.15 -20.19
CA TYR A 151 21.18 -0.06 -19.25
C TYR A 151 20.37 1.08 -19.84
N GLY A 152 19.36 1.54 -19.10
CA GLY A 152 18.41 2.56 -19.56
C GLY A 152 17.12 2.01 -20.17
N LYS A 153 16.97 0.68 -20.28
CA LYS A 153 15.79 0.06 -20.90
C LYS A 153 14.48 0.28 -20.14
N LEU A 154 14.52 0.43 -18.81
CA LEU A 154 13.34 0.70 -17.98
C LEU A 154 12.99 2.19 -17.98
N SER A 155 13.98 3.04 -17.78
CA SER A 155 13.81 4.50 -17.77
C SER A 155 13.63 5.10 -19.14
N HIS A 156 13.97 4.35 -20.21
CA HIS A 156 14.02 4.78 -21.59
C HIS A 156 14.93 5.98 -21.81
N GLN A 157 16.01 6.05 -21.04
CA GLN A 157 17.05 7.08 -21.15
C GLN A 157 18.28 6.48 -21.81
N SER A 158 18.90 7.21 -22.73
CA SER A 158 20.18 6.81 -23.27
C SER A 158 21.30 7.10 -22.26
N ILE A 159 22.34 6.27 -22.25
CA ILE A 159 23.54 6.48 -21.39
C ILE A 159 24.15 7.86 -21.64
N ASP A 160 24.11 8.35 -22.89
CA ASP A 160 24.70 9.64 -23.24
C ASP A 160 23.86 10.81 -22.71
N ASP A 161 22.53 10.71 -22.68
CA ASP A 161 21.64 11.71 -22.11
C ASP A 161 21.82 11.81 -20.58
N LEU A 162 22.09 10.67 -19.92
CA LEU A 162 22.37 10.62 -18.49
C LEU A 162 23.63 11.40 -18.10
N LYS A 163 24.66 11.46 -18.96
CA LYS A 163 25.86 12.26 -18.74
C LYS A 163 25.58 13.76 -18.69
N VAL A 164 24.67 14.26 -19.52
CA VAL A 164 24.38 15.69 -19.66
C VAL A 164 23.57 16.18 -18.45
N GLY A 165 22.73 15.32 -17.84
CA GLY A 165 21.87 15.66 -16.69
C GLY A 165 22.50 15.42 -15.32
N ALA A 166 23.55 14.61 -15.25
CA ALA A 166 24.17 14.29 -13.99
C ALA A 166 25.17 15.38 -13.58
N ARG A 167 24.87 16.10 -12.51
CA ARG A 167 25.90 16.70 -11.64
C ARG A 167 26.64 15.53 -10.95
N ILE A 168 27.45 14.84 -11.74
CA ILE A 168 28.22 13.71 -11.24
C ILE A 168 29.54 14.33 -10.76
N ASP A 169 29.67 14.46 -9.46
CA ASP A 169 31.00 14.36 -8.85
C ASP A 169 31.48 12.95 -9.16
N ALA A 170 32.21 12.81 -10.26
CA ALA A 170 33.01 11.64 -10.51
C ALA A 170 33.99 11.59 -9.34
N GLY A 171 33.67 10.83 -8.28
CA GLY A 171 34.61 10.57 -7.20
C GLY A 171 35.90 10.08 -7.82
N GLU A 172 37.03 10.47 -7.30
CA GLU A 172 38.38 10.18 -7.81
C GLU A 172 38.66 8.68 -8.08
N HIS A 173 37.70 7.80 -7.68
CA HIS A 173 37.83 6.34 -7.69
C HIS A 173 36.99 5.61 -8.74
N LYS A 174 36.08 6.28 -9.47
CA LYS A 174 35.22 5.63 -10.49
C LYS A 174 35.88 5.59 -11.87
N GLU A 175 35.76 4.46 -12.59
CA GLU A 175 36.18 4.34 -13.98
C GLU A 175 35.28 5.17 -14.92
N ASP A 176 33.97 5.19 -14.66
CA ASP A 176 32.99 6.04 -15.34
C ASP A 176 32.08 6.73 -14.32
N ALA A 177 31.69 7.94 -14.63
CA ALA A 177 30.81 8.74 -13.77
C ALA A 177 29.43 8.09 -13.54
N LEU A 178 28.96 7.24 -14.44
CA LEU A 178 27.70 6.52 -14.34
C LEU A 178 27.79 5.25 -13.47
N ASP A 179 29.00 4.82 -13.11
CA ASP A 179 29.18 3.64 -12.26
C ASP A 179 28.59 3.91 -10.88
N PHE A 180 27.93 2.92 -10.32
CA PHE A 180 27.25 3.05 -9.03
C PHE A 180 27.81 2.05 -8.01
N THR A 181 27.72 2.43 -6.75
CA THR A 181 28.36 1.70 -5.66
C THR A 181 27.57 0.43 -5.31
N LEU A 182 28.27 -0.70 -5.25
CA LEU A 182 27.77 -1.99 -4.76
C LEU A 182 28.16 -2.24 -3.31
N TRP A 183 29.40 -1.87 -2.93
CA TRP A 183 29.92 -1.96 -1.58
C TRP A 183 30.61 -0.65 -1.22
N LYS A 184 30.32 -0.13 -0.04
CA LYS A 184 30.91 1.09 0.50
C LYS A 184 31.87 0.75 1.64
N LYS A 185 33.10 1.22 1.57
CA LYS A 185 34.04 1.17 2.69
C LYS A 185 33.45 1.87 3.91
N ALA A 186 33.55 1.22 5.07
CA ALA A 186 33.10 1.78 6.32
C ALA A 186 33.99 2.97 6.76
N LYS A 187 33.32 3.99 7.31
CA LYS A 187 34.01 5.06 8.02
C LYS A 187 34.21 4.66 9.49
N PRO A 188 35.19 5.22 10.17
CA PRO A 188 35.41 4.93 11.60
C PRO A 188 34.14 5.16 12.42
N GLY A 189 33.72 4.12 13.18
CA GLY A 189 32.52 4.17 14.03
C GLY A 189 31.20 3.92 13.37
N GLU A 190 31.15 3.66 12.06
CA GLU A 190 29.95 3.17 11.36
C GLU A 190 29.78 1.66 11.56
N ILE A 191 28.52 1.21 11.50
CA ILE A 191 28.21 -0.21 11.40
C ILE A 191 28.80 -0.78 10.12
N SER A 192 29.48 -1.92 10.19
CA SER A 192 30.18 -2.53 9.07
C SER A 192 30.19 -4.04 9.16
N TRP A 193 30.48 -4.69 8.05
CA TRP A 193 30.67 -6.12 7.91
C TRP A 193 31.99 -6.41 7.20
N ASP A 194 32.63 -7.49 7.62
CA ASP A 194 33.82 -8.02 6.95
C ASP A 194 33.46 -8.55 5.57
N SER A 195 34.26 -8.26 4.57
CA SER A 195 34.14 -8.76 3.23
C SER A 195 35.47 -8.96 2.54
N PRO A 196 35.56 -9.70 1.44
CA PRO A 196 36.78 -9.77 0.61
C PRO A 196 37.27 -8.40 0.12
N PHE A 197 36.41 -7.40 0.12
CA PHE A 197 36.70 -6.02 -0.30
C PHE A 197 37.11 -5.10 0.87
N GLY A 198 37.16 -5.65 2.08
CA GLY A 198 37.41 -4.93 3.34
C GLY A 198 36.13 -4.66 4.10
N GLU A 199 36.26 -4.05 5.28
CA GLU A 199 35.13 -3.64 6.11
C GLU A 199 34.26 -2.59 5.41
N GLY A 200 32.98 -2.85 5.34
CA GLY A 200 32.07 -1.97 4.65
C GLY A 200 30.59 -2.35 4.81
N ARG A 201 29.77 -1.82 3.95
CA ARG A 201 28.33 -2.06 3.87
C ARG A 201 27.82 -1.99 2.43
N PRO A 202 26.65 -2.57 2.12
CA PRO A 202 26.12 -2.59 0.76
C PRO A 202 25.76 -1.18 0.27
N GLY A 203 25.81 -1.01 -1.05
CA GLY A 203 25.13 0.07 -1.75
C GLY A 203 23.63 -0.19 -1.78
N TRP A 204 22.84 0.85 -1.89
CA TRP A 204 21.37 0.76 -1.81
C TRP A 204 20.72 -0.13 -2.86
N HIS A 205 21.29 -0.20 -4.08
CA HIS A 205 20.64 -0.90 -5.20
C HIS A 205 20.84 -2.41 -5.16
N ILE A 206 21.97 -2.89 -4.61
CA ILE A 206 22.25 -4.33 -4.57
C ILE A 206 21.35 -5.10 -3.61
N GLU A 207 20.84 -4.43 -2.59
CA GLU A 207 20.02 -5.00 -1.54
C GLU A 207 18.78 -5.68 -2.11
N CYS A 208 17.98 -4.95 -2.89
CA CYS A 208 16.74 -5.46 -3.48
C CYS A 208 17.00 -6.55 -4.52
N SER A 209 18.05 -6.44 -5.33
CA SER A 209 18.43 -7.50 -6.27
C SER A 209 18.67 -8.83 -5.57
N VAL A 210 19.43 -8.81 -4.47
CA VAL A 210 19.76 -10.03 -3.72
C VAL A 210 18.55 -10.57 -2.96
N MET A 211 17.82 -9.71 -2.25
CA MET A 211 16.66 -10.14 -1.49
C MET A 211 15.54 -10.68 -2.39
N ALA A 212 15.31 -10.08 -3.56
CA ALA A 212 14.37 -10.60 -4.54
C ALA A 212 14.80 -11.96 -5.12
N PHE A 213 16.09 -12.12 -5.43
CA PHE A 213 16.65 -13.37 -5.91
C PHE A 213 16.49 -14.51 -4.91
N HIS A 214 16.80 -14.26 -3.63
CA HIS A 214 16.67 -15.27 -2.57
C HIS A 214 15.22 -15.63 -2.27
N ALA A 215 14.32 -14.65 -2.25
CA ALA A 215 12.94 -14.88 -1.92
C ALA A 215 12.15 -15.52 -3.08
N LEU A 216 12.39 -15.11 -4.32
CA LEU A 216 11.50 -15.38 -5.46
C LEU A 216 12.20 -16.04 -6.66
N GLY A 217 13.55 -16.09 -6.67
CA GLY A 217 14.35 -16.65 -7.74
C GLY A 217 14.84 -15.62 -8.75
N ALA A 218 15.54 -16.10 -9.80
CA ALA A 218 16.24 -15.27 -10.79
C ALA A 218 15.31 -14.37 -11.62
N THR A 219 14.11 -14.86 -11.92
CA THR A 219 13.08 -14.13 -12.66
C THR A 219 11.77 -14.13 -11.86
N ILE A 220 11.18 -12.94 -11.72
CA ILE A 220 9.92 -12.76 -11.02
C ILE A 220 8.83 -12.25 -11.97
N ASP A 221 7.57 -12.41 -11.61
CA ASP A 221 6.46 -11.92 -12.43
C ASP A 221 6.41 -10.39 -12.41
N ILE A 222 6.29 -9.80 -11.22
CA ILE A 222 6.06 -8.36 -11.05
C ILE A 222 7.09 -7.77 -10.09
N HIS A 223 7.78 -6.71 -10.54
CA HIS A 223 8.54 -5.81 -9.68
C HIS A 223 7.83 -4.45 -9.63
N ALA A 224 7.63 -3.92 -8.43
CA ALA A 224 6.81 -2.72 -8.26
C ALA A 224 7.38 -1.73 -7.22
N GLY A 225 6.98 -0.46 -7.34
CA GLY A 225 7.37 0.60 -6.42
C GLY A 225 6.86 1.98 -6.83
N GLY A 226 7.32 3.02 -6.18
CA GLY A 226 7.04 4.40 -6.57
C GLY A 226 7.69 4.78 -7.91
N SER A 227 7.12 5.73 -8.62
CA SER A 227 7.67 6.20 -9.89
C SER A 227 9.06 6.86 -9.77
N ASP A 228 9.42 7.32 -8.57
CA ASP A 228 10.76 7.83 -8.24
C ASP A 228 11.83 6.73 -8.19
N LEU A 229 11.45 5.47 -7.99
CA LEU A 229 12.35 4.35 -7.98
C LEU A 229 12.70 3.86 -9.40
N GLN A 230 11.92 4.23 -10.42
CA GLN A 230 12.17 3.80 -11.80
C GLN A 230 13.60 4.09 -12.23
N PHE A 231 14.13 5.27 -11.87
CA PHE A 231 15.52 5.65 -12.08
C PHE A 231 16.05 6.45 -10.89
N PRO A 232 17.26 6.15 -10.37
CA PRO A 232 18.17 5.10 -10.85
C PRO A 232 17.94 3.70 -10.23
N HIS A 233 17.09 3.56 -9.18
CA HIS A 233 17.07 2.37 -8.31
C HIS A 233 16.72 1.09 -9.08
N HIS A 234 15.55 1.01 -9.71
CA HIS A 234 15.09 -0.17 -10.44
C HIS A 234 15.92 -0.42 -11.70
N GLU A 235 16.40 0.62 -12.37
CA GLU A 235 17.32 0.46 -13.51
C GLU A 235 18.63 -0.21 -13.06
N ASN A 236 19.17 0.18 -11.92
CA ASN A 236 20.39 -0.41 -11.34
C ASN A 236 20.14 -1.85 -10.87
N GLU A 237 18.96 -2.14 -10.30
CA GLU A 237 18.57 -3.50 -9.94
C GLU A 237 18.52 -4.43 -11.17
N ILE A 238 17.98 -3.95 -12.28
CA ILE A 238 17.98 -4.70 -13.55
C ILE A 238 19.41 -5.01 -13.97
N ALA A 239 20.27 -3.99 -13.99
CA ALA A 239 21.67 -4.17 -14.41
C ALA A 239 22.40 -5.21 -13.54
N GLN A 240 22.24 -5.14 -12.23
CA GLN A 240 22.84 -6.09 -11.29
C GLN A 240 22.30 -7.50 -11.47
N SER A 241 20.98 -7.64 -11.45
CA SER A 241 20.31 -8.95 -11.46
C SER A 241 20.49 -9.66 -12.78
N GLU A 242 20.36 -8.97 -13.91
CA GLU A 242 20.48 -9.60 -15.23
C GLU A 242 21.94 -9.87 -15.60
N ALA A 243 22.89 -9.03 -15.16
CA ALA A 243 24.32 -9.33 -15.31
C ALA A 243 24.73 -10.57 -14.52
N HIS A 244 24.22 -10.71 -13.29
CA HIS A 244 24.53 -11.85 -12.43
C HIS A 244 23.85 -13.15 -12.89
N ASN A 245 22.55 -13.10 -13.15
CA ASN A 245 21.72 -14.29 -13.38
C ASN A 245 21.65 -14.71 -14.85
N HIS A 246 22.07 -13.86 -15.79
CA HIS A 246 21.94 -14.07 -17.24
C HIS A 246 20.49 -14.37 -17.69
N ALA A 247 19.53 -13.79 -17.00
CA ALA A 247 18.09 -13.95 -17.22
C ALA A 247 17.37 -12.63 -16.93
N PRO A 248 16.18 -12.37 -17.53
CA PRO A 248 15.37 -11.21 -17.19
C PRO A 248 15.04 -11.18 -15.69
N PHE A 249 15.15 -10.00 -15.07
CA PHE A 249 14.89 -9.87 -13.65
C PHE A 249 13.38 -9.92 -13.34
N ALA A 250 12.58 -9.13 -14.03
CA ALA A 250 11.13 -9.15 -13.89
C ALA A 250 10.44 -9.04 -15.25
N ASN A 251 9.32 -9.76 -15.42
CA ASN A 251 8.53 -9.72 -16.64
C ASN A 251 7.70 -8.44 -16.73
N TYR A 252 7.19 -7.95 -15.60
CA TYR A 252 6.34 -6.76 -15.52
C TYR A 252 6.86 -5.78 -14.48
N TRP A 253 6.93 -4.51 -14.85
CA TRP A 253 7.35 -3.41 -14.01
C TRP A 253 6.19 -2.46 -13.77
N MET A 254 5.78 -2.30 -12.50
CA MET A 254 4.65 -1.45 -12.13
C MET A 254 5.12 -0.28 -11.25
N HIS A 255 4.72 0.94 -11.62
CA HIS A 255 5.08 2.13 -10.86
C HIS A 255 3.84 2.96 -10.53
N ASN A 256 3.68 3.32 -9.25
CA ASN A 256 2.61 4.21 -8.83
C ASN A 256 3.06 5.68 -8.90
N GLY A 257 2.09 6.55 -9.18
CA GLY A 257 2.31 8.00 -9.23
C GLY A 257 2.60 8.61 -7.86
N PHE A 258 3.07 9.85 -7.85
CA PHE A 258 3.40 10.62 -6.62
C PHE A 258 2.15 11.07 -5.85
N ILE A 259 2.37 11.45 -4.58
CA ILE A 259 1.43 12.28 -3.82
C ILE A 259 1.96 13.70 -3.81
N ASN A 260 1.10 14.63 -4.22
CA ASN A 260 1.30 16.06 -4.02
C ASN A 260 0.51 16.50 -2.77
N ILE A 261 0.98 17.53 -2.09
CA ILE A 261 0.30 18.18 -0.98
C ILE A 261 -0.07 19.58 -1.44
N ASP A 262 -1.36 19.91 -1.46
CA ASP A 262 -1.86 21.21 -1.94
C ASP A 262 -1.27 21.61 -3.31
N ASN A 263 -1.22 20.67 -4.25
CA ASN A 263 -0.65 20.78 -5.60
C ASN A 263 0.87 20.95 -5.66
N GLU A 264 1.58 20.85 -4.55
CA GLU A 264 3.04 20.90 -4.50
C GLU A 264 3.63 19.52 -4.25
N LYS A 265 4.78 19.23 -4.86
CA LYS A 265 5.50 17.99 -4.61
C LYS A 265 5.94 17.93 -3.15
N MET A 266 5.66 16.81 -2.49
CA MET A 266 6.14 16.56 -1.14
C MET A 266 7.68 16.54 -1.11
N SER A 267 8.28 17.39 -0.29
CA SER A 267 9.75 17.48 -0.16
C SER A 267 10.20 17.87 1.25
N LYS A 268 11.42 17.43 1.62
CA LYS A 268 12.03 17.80 2.91
C LYS A 268 12.28 19.30 3.02
N SER A 269 12.64 19.96 1.92
CA SER A 269 12.91 21.40 1.89
C SER A 269 11.68 22.26 2.16
N LEU A 270 10.50 21.77 1.77
CA LEU A 270 9.22 22.44 2.02
C LEU A 270 8.62 22.09 3.39
N GLY A 271 9.14 21.07 4.06
CA GLY A 271 8.62 20.64 5.37
C GLY A 271 7.18 20.14 5.33
N ASN A 272 6.64 19.81 4.14
CA ASN A 272 5.26 19.42 3.91
C ASN A 272 5.04 17.89 3.96
N PHE A 273 5.84 17.16 4.75
CA PHE A 273 5.65 15.73 4.97
C PHE A 273 4.49 15.48 5.93
N ILE A 274 3.58 14.60 5.53
CA ILE A 274 2.50 14.10 6.38
C ILE A 274 2.85 12.67 6.77
N LEU A 275 3.10 12.43 8.05
CA LEU A 275 3.40 11.11 8.58
C LEU A 275 2.10 10.30 8.73
N VAL A 276 2.14 9.03 8.36
CA VAL A 276 0.97 8.13 8.52
C VAL A 276 0.61 8.00 10.00
N HIS A 277 1.62 7.81 10.87
CA HIS A 277 1.45 7.73 12.31
C HIS A 277 0.64 8.89 12.92
N ASP A 278 0.74 10.08 12.36
CA ASP A 278 0.03 11.27 12.86
C ASP A 278 -1.34 11.43 12.20
N ILE A 279 -1.40 11.30 10.87
CA ILE A 279 -2.65 11.54 10.14
C ILE A 279 -3.76 10.55 10.47
N ILE A 280 -3.44 9.29 10.80
CA ILE A 280 -4.44 8.28 11.20
C ILE A 280 -5.11 8.55 12.55
N LYS A 281 -4.58 9.50 13.34
CA LYS A 281 -5.21 9.99 14.58
C LYS A 281 -6.29 11.04 14.31
N GLU A 282 -6.17 11.76 13.20
CA GLU A 282 -7.04 12.86 12.79
C GLU A 282 -8.06 12.41 11.74
N VAL A 283 -7.61 11.61 10.78
CA VAL A 283 -8.42 11.07 9.68
C VAL A 283 -8.64 9.58 9.90
N ASP A 284 -9.88 9.13 9.73
CA ASP A 284 -10.21 7.71 9.76
C ASP A 284 -9.34 6.94 8.74
N PRO A 285 -8.59 5.92 9.17
CA PRO A 285 -7.70 5.17 8.27
C PRO A 285 -8.41 4.55 7.05
N ASP A 286 -9.67 4.14 7.20
CA ASP A 286 -10.46 3.61 6.09
C ASP A 286 -10.76 4.70 5.04
N VAL A 287 -11.03 5.93 5.50
CA VAL A 287 -11.22 7.11 4.64
C VAL A 287 -9.91 7.45 3.91
N LEU A 288 -8.80 7.42 4.62
CA LEU A 288 -7.48 7.68 4.02
C LEU A 288 -7.15 6.62 2.95
N ARG A 289 -7.39 5.35 3.23
CA ARG A 289 -7.24 4.27 2.24
C ARG A 289 -8.17 4.49 1.04
N PHE A 290 -9.45 4.76 1.28
CA PHE A 290 -10.43 5.00 0.23
C PHE A 290 -10.04 6.19 -0.66
N PHE A 291 -9.55 7.28 -0.06
CA PHE A 291 -8.98 8.41 -0.77
C PHE A 291 -7.81 7.99 -1.66
N MET A 292 -6.84 7.22 -1.12
CA MET A 292 -5.64 6.79 -1.86
C MET A 292 -5.95 5.97 -3.11
N ILE A 293 -7.02 5.16 -3.08
CA ILE A 293 -7.45 4.32 -4.20
C ILE A 293 -8.51 4.97 -5.10
N SER A 294 -8.97 6.19 -4.78
CA SER A 294 -9.95 6.92 -5.58
C SER A 294 -9.41 7.41 -6.92
N VAL A 295 -8.10 7.39 -7.08
CA VAL A 295 -7.39 7.75 -8.31
C VAL A 295 -6.62 6.53 -8.80
N HIS A 296 -6.54 6.35 -10.11
CA HIS A 296 -5.75 5.26 -10.70
C HIS A 296 -4.32 5.26 -10.17
N TYR A 297 -3.76 4.08 -9.83
CA TYR A 297 -2.46 3.97 -9.15
C TYR A 297 -1.31 4.68 -9.89
N ARG A 298 -1.30 4.69 -11.23
CA ARG A 298 -0.28 5.36 -12.04
C ARG A 298 -0.39 6.89 -12.05
N SER A 299 -1.56 7.43 -11.76
CA SER A 299 -1.77 8.88 -11.78
C SER A 299 -1.27 9.51 -10.48
N PRO A 300 -0.70 10.71 -10.51
CA PRO A 300 -0.45 11.44 -9.28
C PRO A 300 -1.76 11.74 -8.56
N ILE A 301 -1.72 11.80 -7.24
CA ILE A 301 -2.86 12.17 -6.40
C ILE A 301 -2.49 13.43 -5.61
N ASN A 302 -3.44 14.35 -5.50
CA ASN A 302 -3.26 15.56 -4.70
C ASN A 302 -3.97 15.38 -3.35
N TYR A 303 -3.22 15.44 -2.26
CA TYR A 303 -3.75 15.40 -0.91
C TYR A 303 -4.11 16.81 -0.46
N ASN A 304 -5.36 17.02 -0.07
CA ASN A 304 -5.82 18.14 0.73
C ASN A 304 -7.05 17.71 1.55
N LEU A 305 -7.40 18.49 2.56
CA LEU A 305 -8.51 18.15 3.47
C LEU A 305 -9.87 18.08 2.77
N GLU A 306 -10.13 18.93 1.78
CA GLU A 306 -11.39 18.95 1.03
C GLU A 306 -11.60 17.63 0.26
N LEU A 307 -10.56 17.13 -0.40
CA LEU A 307 -10.61 15.85 -1.14
C LEU A 307 -10.76 14.66 -0.19
N VAL A 308 -10.13 14.70 0.98
CA VAL A 308 -10.29 13.66 2.01
C VAL A 308 -11.73 13.66 2.56
N GLU A 309 -12.34 14.83 2.82
CA GLU A 309 -13.73 14.92 3.26
C GLU A 309 -14.71 14.48 2.15
N SER A 310 -14.40 14.75 0.89
CA SER A 310 -15.16 14.20 -0.22
C SER A 310 -15.10 12.67 -0.27
N ALA A 311 -13.91 12.09 -0.02
CA ALA A 311 -13.74 10.63 0.09
C ALA A 311 -14.51 10.05 1.29
N ARG A 312 -14.50 10.74 2.45
CA ARG A 312 -15.31 10.38 3.63
C ARG A 312 -16.79 10.29 3.27
N SER A 313 -17.35 11.36 2.70
CA SER A 313 -18.75 11.41 2.30
C SER A 313 -19.11 10.31 1.30
N GLY A 314 -18.18 10.00 0.38
CA GLY A 314 -18.34 8.91 -0.58
C GLY A 314 -18.39 7.53 0.08
N LEU A 315 -17.48 7.27 1.01
CA LEU A 315 -17.43 6.00 1.75
C LEU A 315 -18.66 5.83 2.66
N GLU A 316 -19.08 6.88 3.35
CA GLU A 316 -20.29 6.86 4.18
C GLU A 316 -21.54 6.52 3.37
N ARG A 317 -21.69 7.04 2.16
CA ARG A 317 -22.80 6.67 1.28
C ARG A 317 -22.82 5.18 0.96
N ILE A 318 -21.66 4.57 0.74
CA ILE A 318 -21.54 3.11 0.51
C ILE A 318 -21.91 2.36 1.78
N ARG A 319 -21.37 2.73 2.94
CA ARG A 319 -21.63 2.10 4.23
C ARG A 319 -23.10 2.19 4.64
N ASN A 320 -23.70 3.37 4.49
CA ASN A 320 -25.13 3.57 4.79
C ASN A 320 -26.03 2.70 3.89
N SER A 321 -25.70 2.58 2.60
CA SER A 321 -26.46 1.71 1.70
C SER A 321 -26.33 0.24 2.06
N TYR A 322 -25.16 -0.21 2.51
CA TYR A 322 -24.95 -1.58 2.99
C TYR A 322 -25.71 -1.83 4.29
N GLN A 323 -25.70 -0.89 5.23
CA GLN A 323 -26.49 -0.98 6.47
C GLN A 323 -27.98 -1.14 6.18
N LEU A 324 -28.53 -0.38 5.23
CA LEU A 324 -29.95 -0.54 4.82
C LEU A 324 -30.24 -1.94 4.27
N ILE A 325 -29.30 -2.55 3.55
CA ILE A 325 -29.42 -3.94 3.09
C ILE A 325 -29.41 -4.91 4.30
N GLU A 326 -28.55 -4.70 5.30
CA GLU A 326 -28.53 -5.53 6.53
C GLU A 326 -29.83 -5.40 7.32
N GLU A 327 -30.36 -4.20 7.48
CA GLU A 327 -31.65 -3.96 8.15
C GLU A 327 -32.78 -4.62 7.37
N ARG A 328 -32.78 -4.48 6.05
CA ARG A 328 -33.83 -5.08 5.19
C ARG A 328 -33.78 -6.61 5.17
N ALA A 329 -32.59 -7.21 5.39
CA ALA A 329 -32.43 -8.65 5.50
C ALA A 329 -33.28 -9.28 6.61
N GLN A 330 -33.56 -8.52 7.71
CA GLN A 330 -34.33 -9.02 8.85
C GLN A 330 -35.80 -9.26 8.53
N ILE A 331 -36.34 -8.64 7.49
CA ILE A 331 -37.73 -8.72 7.08
C ILE A 331 -37.92 -9.24 5.65
N ALA A 332 -36.82 -9.63 4.98
CA ALA A 332 -36.89 -10.23 3.64
C ALA A 332 -37.54 -11.61 3.67
N THR A 333 -38.21 -11.94 2.60
CA THR A 333 -38.95 -13.20 2.45
C THR A 333 -38.60 -13.92 1.15
N ASN A 334 -38.91 -15.20 1.03
CA ASN A 334 -38.71 -15.94 -0.20
C ASN A 334 -39.80 -15.53 -1.21
N ILE A 335 -39.47 -14.61 -2.11
CA ILE A 335 -40.33 -14.16 -3.20
C ILE A 335 -39.70 -14.58 -4.50
N GLU A 336 -40.53 -15.17 -5.39
CA GLU A 336 -40.13 -15.48 -6.76
C GLU A 336 -40.17 -14.24 -7.67
N ASN A 337 -39.47 -14.30 -8.81
CA ASN A 337 -39.52 -13.31 -9.92
C ASN A 337 -38.83 -11.96 -9.66
N GLN A 338 -37.70 -11.92 -8.92
CA GLN A 338 -36.88 -10.73 -8.85
C GLN A 338 -35.57 -10.81 -9.69
N GLN A 339 -35.61 -11.61 -10.75
CA GLN A 339 -34.46 -11.84 -11.64
C GLN A 339 -33.84 -10.54 -12.17
N THR A 340 -34.66 -9.52 -12.44
CA THR A 340 -34.19 -8.22 -12.93
C THR A 340 -33.16 -7.56 -11.97
N TYR A 341 -33.38 -7.67 -10.66
CA TYR A 341 -32.41 -7.12 -9.69
C TYR A 341 -31.14 -7.95 -9.64
N ILE A 342 -31.24 -9.27 -9.69
CA ILE A 342 -30.11 -10.18 -9.76
C ILE A 342 -29.26 -9.86 -11.00
N ASP A 343 -29.89 -9.73 -12.18
CA ASP A 343 -29.19 -9.39 -13.42
C ASP A 343 -28.50 -8.02 -13.36
N GLN A 344 -29.09 -7.02 -12.70
CA GLN A 344 -28.49 -5.71 -12.50
C GLN A 344 -27.27 -5.78 -11.55
N ILE A 345 -27.35 -6.56 -10.46
CA ILE A 345 -26.23 -6.76 -9.53
C ILE A 345 -25.09 -7.48 -10.25
N ASP A 346 -25.39 -8.52 -11.02
CA ASP A 346 -24.40 -9.24 -11.81
C ASP A 346 -23.73 -8.35 -12.87
N ALA A 347 -24.49 -7.48 -13.52
CA ALA A 347 -23.94 -6.51 -14.47
C ALA A 347 -22.96 -5.53 -13.78
N ILE A 348 -23.26 -5.10 -12.54
CA ILE A 348 -22.37 -4.23 -11.76
C ILE A 348 -21.10 -4.98 -11.36
N LEU A 349 -21.21 -6.24 -10.90
CA LEU A 349 -20.06 -7.08 -10.58
C LEU A 349 -19.17 -7.31 -11.82
N ASN A 350 -19.75 -7.66 -12.95
CA ASN A 350 -19.03 -7.83 -14.22
C ASN A 350 -18.31 -6.54 -14.64
N ARG A 351 -18.91 -5.37 -14.42
CA ARG A 351 -18.28 -4.09 -14.68
C ARG A 351 -17.10 -3.85 -13.74
N PHE A 352 -17.24 -4.15 -12.45
CA PHE A 352 -16.14 -4.08 -11.48
C PHE A 352 -14.96 -4.94 -11.93
N GLU A 353 -15.21 -6.20 -12.27
CA GLU A 353 -14.18 -7.12 -12.77
C GLU A 353 -13.54 -6.63 -14.08
N THR A 354 -14.34 -6.09 -14.99
CA THR A 354 -13.83 -5.55 -16.26
C THR A 354 -12.83 -4.40 -16.04
N VAL A 355 -13.17 -3.46 -15.17
CA VAL A 355 -12.29 -2.31 -14.92
C VAL A 355 -11.08 -2.67 -14.07
N MET A 356 -11.21 -3.65 -13.16
CA MET A 356 -10.07 -4.17 -12.41
C MET A 356 -9.15 -5.03 -13.29
N ASN A 357 -9.69 -5.74 -14.26
CA ASN A 357 -8.91 -6.45 -15.28
C ASN A 357 -8.16 -5.50 -16.23
N ASP A 358 -8.56 -4.24 -16.32
CA ASP A 358 -7.89 -3.23 -17.12
C ASP A 358 -6.97 -2.36 -16.26
N ASP A 359 -5.81 -2.90 -15.93
CA ASP A 359 -4.73 -2.21 -15.23
C ASP A 359 -5.14 -1.77 -13.79
N PHE A 360 -5.90 -2.62 -13.11
CA PHE A 360 -6.32 -2.40 -11.71
C PHE A 360 -6.97 -1.03 -11.48
N ASN A 361 -7.92 -0.64 -12.32
CA ASN A 361 -8.55 0.67 -12.30
C ASN A 361 -9.51 0.84 -11.11
N THR A 362 -8.96 1.13 -9.93
CA THR A 362 -9.71 1.31 -8.69
C THR A 362 -10.69 2.47 -8.72
N ALA A 363 -10.37 3.55 -9.45
CA ALA A 363 -11.28 4.70 -9.59
C ALA A 363 -12.61 4.31 -10.25
N ASN A 364 -12.54 3.51 -11.31
CA ASN A 364 -13.74 2.98 -11.97
C ASN A 364 -14.40 1.85 -11.15
N ALA A 365 -13.61 1.09 -10.40
CA ALA A 365 -14.16 0.09 -9.47
C ALA A 365 -14.99 0.75 -8.36
N ILE A 366 -14.54 1.86 -7.79
CA ILE A 366 -15.32 2.67 -6.84
C ILE A 366 -16.60 3.21 -7.49
N THR A 367 -16.55 3.59 -8.77
CA THR A 367 -17.76 3.99 -9.50
C THR A 367 -18.79 2.84 -9.58
N ALA A 368 -18.33 1.60 -9.84
CA ALA A 368 -19.20 0.43 -9.79
C ALA A 368 -19.79 0.20 -8.38
N TRP A 369 -19.00 0.50 -7.33
CA TRP A 369 -19.49 0.41 -5.95
C TRP A 369 -20.59 1.44 -5.64
N TYR A 370 -20.46 2.67 -6.15
CA TYR A 370 -21.54 3.67 -6.06
C TYR A 370 -22.79 3.25 -6.83
N ASP A 371 -22.65 2.61 -7.99
CA ASP A 371 -23.80 2.08 -8.74
C ASP A 371 -24.51 0.97 -7.96
N LEU A 372 -23.75 0.08 -7.29
CA LEU A 372 -24.29 -0.93 -6.37
C LEU A 372 -25.07 -0.28 -5.21
N ALA A 373 -24.49 0.75 -4.59
CA ALA A 373 -25.11 1.49 -3.50
C ALA A 373 -26.41 2.17 -3.94
N LYS A 374 -26.42 2.77 -5.13
CA LYS A 374 -27.63 3.38 -5.72
C LYS A 374 -28.73 2.33 -5.99
N LEU A 375 -28.35 1.17 -6.52
CA LEU A 375 -29.28 0.08 -6.77
C LEU A 375 -29.83 -0.48 -5.45
N ALA A 376 -28.99 -0.67 -4.44
CA ALA A 376 -29.37 -1.11 -3.10
C ALA A 376 -30.38 -0.15 -2.46
N ASN A 377 -30.09 1.16 -2.48
CA ASN A 377 -31.01 2.17 -1.96
C ASN A 377 -32.38 2.18 -2.65
N LYS A 378 -32.40 1.89 -3.94
CA LYS A 378 -33.68 1.72 -4.68
C LYS A 378 -34.41 0.45 -4.24
N TYR A 379 -33.69 -0.66 -4.10
CA TYR A 379 -34.27 -1.97 -3.79
C TYR A 379 -34.89 -2.01 -2.39
N VAL A 380 -34.27 -1.39 -1.39
CA VAL A 380 -34.81 -1.39 -0.01
C VAL A 380 -36.12 -0.61 0.13
N LEU A 381 -36.48 0.20 -0.86
CA LEU A 381 -37.76 0.94 -0.91
C LEU A 381 -38.91 0.10 -1.47
N GLU A 382 -38.64 -1.08 -2.05
CA GLU A 382 -39.71 -1.97 -2.52
C GLU A 382 -40.57 -2.46 -1.35
N ASN A 383 -41.85 -2.62 -1.58
CA ASN A 383 -42.79 -3.06 -0.54
C ASN A 383 -42.40 -4.42 0.05
N THR A 384 -41.88 -5.30 -0.80
CA THR A 384 -41.42 -6.64 -0.46
C THR A 384 -40.04 -6.89 -1.05
N THR A 385 -39.14 -7.54 -0.30
CA THR A 385 -37.79 -7.84 -0.73
C THR A 385 -37.49 -9.33 -0.62
N SER A 386 -36.76 -9.87 -1.59
CA SER A 386 -36.35 -11.27 -1.63
C SER A 386 -35.08 -11.49 -0.83
N THR A 387 -35.04 -12.55 -0.02
CA THR A 387 -33.82 -13.02 0.66
C THR A 387 -32.70 -13.26 -0.34
N GLU A 388 -32.99 -13.89 -1.49
CA GLU A 388 -32.00 -14.17 -2.53
C GLU A 388 -31.32 -12.89 -3.06
N VAL A 389 -32.10 -11.84 -3.35
CA VAL A 389 -31.57 -10.55 -3.83
C VAL A 389 -30.74 -9.85 -2.73
N ILE A 390 -31.21 -9.88 -1.48
CA ILE A 390 -30.48 -9.31 -0.34
C ILE A 390 -29.13 -10.03 -0.16
N ASP A 391 -29.11 -11.35 -0.21
CA ASP A 391 -27.88 -12.13 -0.07
C ASP A 391 -26.93 -11.86 -1.24
N LYS A 392 -27.45 -11.67 -2.43
CA LYS A 392 -26.67 -11.28 -3.61
C LYS A 392 -26.02 -9.90 -3.42
N PHE A 393 -26.76 -8.89 -2.92
CA PHE A 393 -26.19 -7.60 -2.57
C PHE A 393 -25.05 -7.75 -1.57
N LYS A 394 -25.29 -8.46 -0.46
CA LYS A 394 -24.27 -8.68 0.59
C LYS A 394 -22.99 -9.31 0.01
N ALA A 395 -23.15 -10.34 -0.82
CA ALA A 395 -22.04 -11.03 -1.44
C ALA A 395 -21.20 -10.09 -2.32
N VAL A 396 -21.83 -9.25 -3.15
CA VAL A 396 -21.10 -8.33 -4.04
C VAL A 396 -20.49 -7.16 -3.27
N TYR A 397 -21.16 -6.63 -2.23
CA TYR A 397 -20.56 -5.65 -1.33
C TYR A 397 -19.28 -6.20 -0.66
N GLN A 398 -19.34 -7.47 -0.20
CA GLN A 398 -18.18 -8.12 0.42
C GLN A 398 -17.02 -8.29 -0.55
N ILE A 399 -17.30 -8.70 -1.81
CA ILE A 399 -16.27 -8.80 -2.85
C ILE A 399 -15.56 -7.45 -3.05
N PHE A 400 -16.32 -6.35 -3.19
CA PHE A 400 -15.75 -5.02 -3.41
C PHE A 400 -14.93 -4.57 -2.19
N SER A 401 -15.47 -4.79 -0.98
CA SER A 401 -14.77 -4.51 0.28
C SER A 401 -13.46 -5.28 0.38
N ASP A 402 -13.46 -6.58 0.12
CA ASP A 402 -12.29 -7.45 0.25
C ASP A 402 -11.20 -7.10 -0.77
N VAL A 403 -11.58 -6.87 -2.03
CA VAL A 403 -10.64 -6.52 -3.11
C VAL A 403 -10.05 -5.14 -2.90
N LEU A 404 -10.87 -4.14 -2.58
CA LEU A 404 -10.38 -2.77 -2.36
C LEU A 404 -9.77 -2.58 -0.97
N GLY A 405 -9.99 -3.54 -0.07
CA GLY A 405 -9.48 -3.51 1.31
C GLY A 405 -10.11 -2.42 2.16
N VAL A 406 -11.36 -2.02 1.86
CA VAL A 406 -12.10 -1.00 2.59
C VAL A 406 -13.26 -1.65 3.34
N PRO A 407 -13.24 -1.69 4.68
CA PRO A 407 -14.29 -2.32 5.47
C PRO A 407 -15.66 -1.68 5.29
N LEU A 408 -16.69 -2.50 5.23
CA LEU A 408 -18.10 -2.06 5.13
C LEU A 408 -18.62 -1.41 6.42
N LYS A 409 -17.97 -1.68 7.56
CA LYS A 409 -18.26 -1.07 8.86
C LYS A 409 -17.02 -0.33 9.34
N SER A 410 -17.21 0.83 9.95
CA SER A 410 -16.10 1.60 10.52
C SER A 410 -15.59 0.92 11.80
N LYS A 411 -14.27 0.81 11.95
CA LYS A 411 -13.65 0.31 13.20
C LYS A 411 -13.88 1.26 14.37
N LYS A 412 -14.13 2.55 14.12
CA LYS A 412 -14.48 3.53 15.18
C LYS A 412 -15.88 3.31 15.75
N ALA A 413 -16.73 2.49 15.09
CA ALA A 413 -18.03 2.12 15.63
C ALA A 413 -17.95 1.18 16.85
N ASP A 414 -16.78 0.61 17.15
CA ASP A 414 -16.59 -0.36 18.24
C ASP A 414 -16.03 0.25 19.53
N GLU A 415 -15.91 1.57 19.68
CA GLU A 415 -15.38 2.18 20.92
C GLU A 415 -16.36 2.13 22.10
N LEU A 416 -17.66 1.98 21.86
CA LEU A 416 -18.64 1.43 22.80
C LEU A 416 -19.43 0.38 22.02
N LEU A 417 -19.46 -0.85 22.51
CA LEU A 417 -20.35 -1.87 21.99
C LEU A 417 -21.78 -1.35 22.05
N ASP A 418 -22.61 -1.65 21.07
CA ASP A 418 -24.04 -1.23 21.08
C ASP A 418 -24.73 -1.66 22.38
N GLU A 419 -24.34 -2.81 22.97
CA GLU A 419 -24.76 -3.27 24.28
C GLU A 419 -24.39 -2.30 25.42
N ASP A 420 -23.25 -1.64 25.37
CA ASP A 420 -22.83 -0.67 26.39
C ASP A 420 -23.54 0.67 26.20
N VAL A 421 -23.82 1.05 24.96
CA VAL A 421 -24.67 2.22 24.65
C VAL A 421 -26.11 1.97 25.13
N GLU A 422 -26.66 0.78 24.89
CA GLU A 422 -28.00 0.40 25.36
C GLU A 422 -28.07 0.41 26.88
N LYS A 423 -27.07 -0.12 27.60
CA LYS A 423 -26.99 -0.03 29.08
C LYS A 423 -26.96 1.41 29.58
N LEU A 424 -26.19 2.28 28.92
CA LEU A 424 -26.13 3.70 29.27
C LEU A 424 -27.46 4.40 28.99
N ILE A 425 -28.19 4.03 27.95
CA ILE A 425 -29.54 4.53 27.65
C ILE A 425 -30.53 4.06 28.72
N GLU A 426 -30.46 2.80 29.13
CA GLU A 426 -31.29 2.28 30.24
C GLU A 426 -31.00 3.01 31.53
N GLU A 427 -29.73 3.19 31.91
CA GLU A 427 -29.31 3.95 33.09
C GLU A 427 -29.82 5.41 33.06
N ARG A 428 -29.70 6.07 31.88
CA ARG A 428 -30.25 7.42 31.69
C ARG A 428 -31.76 7.46 31.87
N ASN A 429 -32.47 6.46 31.35
CA ASN A 429 -33.92 6.38 31.50
C ASN A 429 -34.35 6.12 32.96
N GLU A 430 -33.61 5.29 33.68
CA GLU A 430 -33.82 5.11 35.13
C GLU A 430 -33.53 6.38 35.92
N ALA A 431 -32.44 7.07 35.67
CA ALA A 431 -32.09 8.35 36.27
C ALA A 431 -33.23 9.37 36.04
N ARG A 432 -33.77 9.48 34.84
CA ARG A 432 -34.93 10.35 34.54
C ARG A 432 -36.20 9.95 35.34
N LYS A 433 -36.49 8.64 35.45
CA LYS A 433 -37.61 8.14 36.27
C LYS A 433 -37.47 8.51 37.75
N ASN A 434 -36.25 8.46 38.26
CA ASN A 434 -35.89 8.79 39.63
C ASN A 434 -35.72 10.30 39.86
N LYS A 435 -35.97 11.14 38.85
CA LYS A 435 -35.77 12.60 38.82
C LYS A 435 -34.33 13.05 39.09
N ASP A 436 -33.35 12.17 38.84
CA ASP A 436 -31.92 12.50 38.83
C ASP A 436 -31.54 13.03 37.45
N PHE A 437 -31.89 14.27 37.20
CA PHE A 437 -31.63 14.92 35.92
C PHE A 437 -30.14 15.19 35.70
N ALA A 438 -29.36 15.37 36.78
CA ALA A 438 -27.92 15.57 36.69
C ALA A 438 -27.22 14.35 36.10
N ARG A 439 -27.55 13.15 36.56
CA ARG A 439 -27.00 11.90 36.01
C ARG A 439 -27.46 11.65 34.60
N ALA A 440 -28.72 11.93 34.29
CA ALA A 440 -29.25 11.76 32.93
C ALA A 440 -28.56 12.68 31.91
N ASP A 441 -28.23 13.92 32.28
CA ASP A 441 -27.50 14.86 31.43
C ASP A 441 -26.02 14.49 31.30
N GLU A 442 -25.38 14.02 32.38
CA GLU A 442 -24.01 13.50 32.34
C GLU A 442 -23.86 12.34 31.33
N ILE A 443 -24.77 11.36 31.35
CA ILE A 443 -24.78 10.24 30.41
C ILE A 443 -25.00 10.73 28.99
N ARG A 444 -25.92 11.66 28.74
CA ARG A 444 -26.15 12.26 27.43
C ARG A 444 -24.90 12.95 26.89
N ASP A 445 -24.24 13.75 27.74
CA ASP A 445 -23.07 14.51 27.34
C ASP A 445 -21.85 13.59 27.13
N MET A 446 -21.73 12.50 27.90
CA MET A 446 -20.75 11.45 27.67
C MET A 446 -20.95 10.79 26.32
N LEU A 447 -22.18 10.34 26.00
CA LEU A 447 -22.48 9.72 24.69
C LEU A 447 -22.26 10.70 23.55
N LYS A 448 -22.64 11.97 23.74
CA LYS A 448 -22.40 13.02 22.75
C LYS A 448 -20.90 13.28 22.49
N SER A 449 -20.06 13.21 23.54
CA SER A 449 -18.60 13.34 23.40
C SER A 449 -17.96 12.20 22.59
N GLN A 450 -18.68 11.08 22.46
CA GLN A 450 -18.31 9.92 21.64
C GLN A 450 -19.07 9.85 20.31
N ASN A 451 -19.58 10.99 19.83
CA ASN A 451 -20.35 11.10 18.59
C ASN A 451 -21.62 10.22 18.55
N ILE A 452 -22.21 9.91 19.72
CA ILE A 452 -23.47 9.18 19.82
C ILE A 452 -24.57 10.18 20.16
N ILE A 453 -25.51 10.36 19.23
CA ILE A 453 -26.66 11.27 19.38
C ILE A 453 -27.89 10.46 19.76
N LEU A 454 -28.53 10.82 20.87
CA LEU A 454 -29.78 10.20 21.31
C LEU A 454 -30.98 10.94 20.72
N GLU A 455 -31.93 10.17 20.16
CA GLU A 455 -33.23 10.66 19.67
C GLU A 455 -34.36 10.05 20.52
N ASP A 456 -35.09 10.88 21.25
CA ASP A 456 -36.29 10.44 21.98
C ASP A 456 -37.45 10.22 20.98
N THR A 457 -37.94 9.00 20.84
CA THR A 457 -39.08 8.64 19.97
C THR A 457 -40.27 8.12 20.79
N PRO A 458 -41.48 8.10 20.21
CA PRO A 458 -42.67 7.52 20.92
C PRO A 458 -42.52 6.04 21.30
N GLN A 459 -41.58 5.32 20.62
CA GLN A 459 -41.30 3.91 20.88
C GLN A 459 -40.09 3.69 21.79
N GLY A 460 -39.44 4.74 22.27
CA GLY A 460 -38.24 4.68 23.12
C GLY A 460 -37.10 5.57 22.61
N VAL A 461 -35.96 5.52 23.29
CA VAL A 461 -34.78 6.27 22.92
C VAL A 461 -34.02 5.48 21.86
N ARG A 462 -33.74 6.11 20.71
CA ARG A 462 -32.85 5.59 19.68
C ARG A 462 -31.55 6.36 19.70
N PHE A 463 -30.47 5.74 19.25
CA PHE A 463 -29.20 6.42 19.09
C PHE A 463 -28.71 6.37 17.64
N LYS A 464 -27.99 7.40 17.25
CA LYS A 464 -27.23 7.46 15.99
C LYS A 464 -25.80 7.78 16.32
N ARG A 465 -24.89 7.14 15.63
CA ARG A 465 -23.48 7.53 15.62
C ARG A 465 -23.29 8.63 14.56
N GLY A 466 -22.72 9.78 14.96
CA GLY A 466 -22.51 10.95 14.11
C GLY A 466 -21.20 10.88 13.33
#